data_8de40fe03e73cc54e9f9d51d8996be36
#
_entry.id   8de40fe03e73cc54e9f9d51d8996be36
#
_cell.length_a   1.000
_cell.length_b   1.000
_cell.length_c   1.000
_cell.angle_alpha   90.00
_cell.angle_beta   90.00
_cell.angle_gamma   90.00
#
_symmetry.space_group_name_H-M   'P 1'
#
loop_
_entity.id
_entity.type
_entity.pdbx_description
1 polymer ?
#
loop_
_entity_poly.entity_id
_entity_poly.type
_entity_poly.pdbx_seq_one_letter_code
_entity_poly.pdbx_strand_id
1 'polypeptide(L)'
;MAGISEGDALDALDSAEAAGLLADVPARAATLRFVHVLVARAVYAGLPRGRRRRLHAQAAEVLAKQPGAVMIRLAAQIARHYNLGGMPAEARHWAMTAGDYAARQLSPAEAARWYRTALDHGAALDVPDDERADLLVRLGYAQQQADDAGALATLTEAAVLARGCGATAIVAQAALATDRGFLRLGPAGPAQVAIVESALEVVDADPATRARLLALLAEDLVSDVAGTRRTGLAREAIALADASPDRTLLARICSSVLYALWGPDREATRLRADVARRSIAAAAAAGDLSLEFGVHAAAYTVAIQLADPAGAARSLGRLHTIADQIGAPHMIWTVGWYEAFVATMQARFADADQLGRETVELGLAMGAADGVAVFAGQAAVLATIAGHRAELPPVVAEAIGAGPVQLTFYLAHAIVSVASGPREVASDLLGAAAAAGFRNVPPDLMWMTSMLGYAILAIELEDLGAAAQLLAIIEPYTGEVATNLGPVAAYAGRLASLLGRHDVADQHLNAALEIAGAFDWDYHRAAILIARAAARRRSLGRLDDPARAWLATAEGICAAHGLPGMLAMIGGLRA
;
A
#
# COMPACT_ATOMS: atom_id res chain seq x y z
N MET A 1 -21.34 -42.85 22.37
CA MET A 1 -21.93 -41.55 21.99
C MET A 1 -23.46 -41.56 21.85
N ALA A 2 -24.06 -42.60 21.34
CA ALA A 2 -25.52 -42.63 21.13
C ALA A 2 -26.29 -43.34 22.27
N GLY A 3 -25.66 -43.66 23.38
CA GLY A 3 -26.24 -44.48 24.47
C GLY A 3 -26.37 -45.97 24.11
N ILE A 4 -25.61 -46.39 23.08
CA ILE A 4 -25.42 -47.78 22.66
C ILE A 4 -23.99 -48.21 22.95
N SER A 5 -23.76 -49.52 23.10
CA SER A 5 -22.41 -50.04 23.30
C SER A 5 -21.54 -49.80 22.06
N GLU A 6 -20.22 -49.85 22.23
CA GLU A 6 -19.28 -49.73 21.11
C GLU A 6 -19.51 -50.85 20.07
N GLY A 7 -19.77 -52.07 20.54
CA GLY A 7 -20.11 -53.21 19.67
C GLY A 7 -21.36 -52.97 18.84
N ASP A 8 -22.47 -52.56 19.47
CA ASP A 8 -23.71 -52.24 18.73
C ASP A 8 -23.53 -51.09 17.73
N ALA A 9 -22.64 -50.15 18.03
CA ALA A 9 -22.35 -49.05 17.12
C ALA A 9 -21.55 -49.53 15.90
N LEU A 10 -20.58 -50.41 16.07
CA LEU A 10 -19.80 -51.00 14.98
C LEU A 10 -20.70 -51.88 14.08
N ASP A 11 -21.53 -52.75 14.68
CA ASP A 11 -22.49 -53.61 13.95
C ASP A 11 -23.47 -52.77 13.11
N ALA A 12 -23.90 -51.62 13.65
CA ALA A 12 -24.78 -50.71 12.91
C ALA A 12 -24.06 -50.00 11.73
N LEU A 13 -22.78 -49.65 11.89
CA LEU A 13 -21.97 -49.06 10.84
C LEU A 13 -21.68 -50.07 9.73
N ASP A 14 -21.28 -51.30 10.08
CA ASP A 14 -21.05 -52.39 9.14
C ASP A 14 -22.34 -52.74 8.33
N SER A 15 -23.47 -52.75 9.00
CA SER A 15 -24.76 -52.94 8.35
C SER A 15 -25.13 -51.81 7.38
N ALA A 16 -24.80 -50.56 7.72
CA ALA A 16 -25.05 -49.40 6.87
C ALA A 16 -24.09 -49.38 5.67
N GLU A 17 -22.85 -49.85 5.82
CA GLU A 17 -21.90 -50.01 4.74
C GLU A 17 -22.31 -51.14 3.79
N ALA A 18 -22.69 -52.30 4.34
CA ALA A 18 -23.22 -53.41 3.53
C ALA A 18 -24.50 -53.04 2.75
N ALA A 19 -25.30 -52.12 3.31
CA ALA A 19 -26.46 -51.56 2.62
C ALA A 19 -26.14 -50.47 1.57
N GLY A 20 -24.86 -50.12 1.38
CA GLY A 20 -24.43 -49.08 0.47
C GLY A 20 -24.80 -47.65 0.88
N LEU A 21 -25.14 -47.42 2.16
CA LEU A 21 -25.48 -46.10 2.69
C LEU A 21 -24.24 -45.32 3.13
N LEU A 22 -23.20 -46.04 3.57
CA LEU A 22 -21.91 -45.52 3.97
C LEU A 22 -20.79 -46.11 3.09
N ALA A 23 -19.69 -45.42 2.94
CA ALA A 23 -18.49 -45.91 2.29
C ALA A 23 -17.25 -45.33 2.98
N ASP A 24 -16.18 -46.11 2.97
CA ASP A 24 -14.84 -45.63 3.39
C ASP A 24 -14.34 -44.46 2.55
N VAL A 25 -13.58 -43.58 3.19
CA VAL A 25 -12.87 -42.49 2.51
C VAL A 25 -11.44 -42.95 2.23
N PRO A 26 -11.06 -43.27 0.99
CA PRO A 26 -9.78 -43.92 0.65
C PRO A 26 -8.52 -43.19 1.15
N ALA A 27 -8.60 -41.89 1.40
CA ALA A 27 -7.46 -41.07 1.84
C ALA A 27 -7.38 -40.84 3.35
N ARG A 28 -8.33 -41.39 4.14
CA ARG A 28 -8.41 -41.19 5.61
C ARG A 28 -8.81 -42.48 6.31
N ALA A 29 -7.84 -43.11 6.94
CA ALA A 29 -8.09 -44.32 7.73
C ALA A 29 -9.24 -44.16 8.71
N ALA A 30 -10.14 -45.15 8.79
CA ALA A 30 -11.29 -45.19 9.67
C ALA A 30 -12.29 -44.01 9.55
N THR A 31 -12.45 -43.47 8.33
CA THR A 31 -13.42 -42.38 8.09
C THR A 31 -14.51 -42.86 7.15
N LEU A 32 -15.76 -42.92 7.64
CA LEU A 32 -16.93 -43.23 6.85
C LEU A 32 -17.65 -41.98 6.38
N ARG A 33 -18.19 -42.01 5.17
CA ARG A 33 -19.05 -40.96 4.62
C ARG A 33 -20.35 -41.55 4.07
N PHE A 34 -21.41 -40.77 4.07
CA PHE A 34 -22.61 -41.15 3.34
C PHE A 34 -22.31 -41.17 1.83
N VAL A 35 -22.72 -42.25 1.17
CA VAL A 35 -22.55 -42.41 -0.28
C VAL A 35 -23.28 -41.30 -1.06
N HIS A 36 -24.44 -40.89 -0.57
CA HIS A 36 -25.22 -39.84 -1.18
C HIS A 36 -25.69 -38.78 -0.17
N VAL A 37 -25.54 -37.49 -0.53
CA VAL A 37 -25.92 -36.35 0.35
C VAL A 37 -27.42 -36.36 0.73
N LEU A 38 -28.30 -36.86 -0.13
CA LEU A 38 -29.73 -36.96 0.15
C LEU A 38 -30.02 -37.99 1.24
N VAL A 39 -29.27 -39.08 1.30
CA VAL A 39 -29.38 -40.06 2.39
C VAL A 39 -28.98 -39.44 3.74
N ALA A 40 -27.85 -38.74 3.76
CA ALA A 40 -27.42 -37.99 4.95
C ALA A 40 -28.48 -36.99 5.40
N ARG A 41 -29.07 -36.24 4.48
CA ARG A 41 -30.14 -35.27 4.75
C ARG A 41 -31.41 -35.93 5.29
N ALA A 42 -31.84 -37.05 4.68
CA ALA A 42 -33.03 -37.80 5.12
C ALA A 42 -32.86 -38.36 6.52
N VAL A 43 -31.73 -39.00 6.82
CA VAL A 43 -31.39 -39.50 8.16
C VAL A 43 -31.38 -38.34 9.17
N TYR A 44 -30.71 -37.25 8.84
CA TYR A 44 -30.64 -36.06 9.71
C TYR A 44 -32.01 -35.43 9.95
N ALA A 45 -32.85 -35.29 8.92
CA ALA A 45 -34.20 -34.74 9.01
C ALA A 45 -35.14 -35.64 9.85
N GLY A 46 -34.97 -36.96 9.77
CA GLY A 46 -35.74 -37.92 10.54
C GLY A 46 -35.44 -37.89 12.05
N LEU A 47 -34.35 -37.24 12.48
CA LEU A 47 -34.05 -37.15 13.91
C LEU A 47 -34.91 -36.08 14.59
N PRO A 48 -35.54 -36.38 15.78
CA PRO A 48 -36.21 -35.37 16.59
C PRO A 48 -35.26 -34.23 16.98
N ARG A 49 -35.77 -33.00 17.04
CA ARG A 49 -34.97 -31.79 17.33
C ARG A 49 -34.09 -31.90 18.57
N GLY A 50 -34.65 -32.42 19.68
CA GLY A 50 -33.90 -32.62 20.94
C GLY A 50 -32.76 -33.63 20.80
N ARG A 51 -32.96 -34.71 20.01
CA ARG A 51 -31.92 -35.71 19.75
C ARG A 51 -30.79 -35.14 18.85
N ARG A 52 -31.12 -34.36 17.83
CA ARG A 52 -30.14 -33.66 17.00
C ARG A 52 -29.25 -32.75 17.83
N ARG A 53 -29.86 -31.92 18.71
CA ARG A 53 -29.10 -31.01 19.59
C ARG A 53 -28.13 -31.78 20.48
N ARG A 54 -28.58 -32.89 21.11
CA ARG A 54 -27.71 -33.71 21.97
C ARG A 54 -26.56 -34.34 21.20
N LEU A 55 -26.81 -34.88 20.00
CA LEU A 55 -25.78 -35.48 19.17
C LEU A 55 -24.75 -34.45 18.72
N HIS A 56 -25.17 -33.24 18.38
CA HIS A 56 -24.25 -32.16 18.06
C HIS A 56 -23.38 -31.76 19.26
N ALA A 57 -23.94 -31.61 20.46
CA ALA A 57 -23.17 -31.30 21.66
C ALA A 57 -22.13 -32.41 21.95
N GLN A 58 -22.52 -33.68 21.88
CA GLN A 58 -21.60 -34.81 22.04
C GLN A 58 -20.49 -34.86 20.99
N ALA A 59 -20.82 -34.57 19.72
CA ALA A 59 -19.82 -34.49 18.65
C ALA A 59 -18.81 -33.37 18.92
N ALA A 60 -19.27 -32.20 19.36
CA ALA A 60 -18.40 -31.11 19.75
C ALA A 60 -17.44 -31.50 20.89
N GLU A 61 -17.96 -32.14 21.95
CA GLU A 61 -17.14 -32.59 23.07
C GLU A 61 -16.05 -33.59 22.66
N VAL A 62 -16.35 -34.52 21.74
CA VAL A 62 -15.39 -35.49 21.24
C VAL A 62 -14.31 -34.80 20.38
N LEU A 63 -14.70 -33.87 19.49
CA LEU A 63 -13.76 -33.12 18.68
C LEU A 63 -12.87 -32.22 19.54
N ALA A 64 -13.41 -31.60 20.59
CA ALA A 64 -12.67 -30.74 21.50
C ALA A 64 -11.63 -31.48 22.37
N LYS A 65 -11.73 -32.84 22.47
CA LYS A 65 -10.73 -33.67 23.16
C LYS A 65 -9.55 -34.13 22.28
N GLN A 66 -9.54 -33.75 21.02
CA GLN A 66 -8.43 -34.11 20.12
C GLN A 66 -7.12 -33.41 20.54
N PRO A 67 -5.93 -33.92 20.16
CA PRO A 67 -4.65 -33.25 20.42
C PRO A 67 -4.63 -31.80 19.91
N GLY A 68 -4.01 -30.90 20.67
CA GLY A 68 -4.09 -29.43 20.49
C GLY A 68 -4.00 -28.92 19.06
N ALA A 69 -3.02 -29.41 18.27
CA ALA A 69 -2.86 -28.99 16.87
C ALA A 69 -4.01 -29.45 15.95
N VAL A 70 -4.62 -30.60 16.23
CA VAL A 70 -5.80 -31.12 15.50
C VAL A 70 -7.05 -30.35 15.93
N MET A 71 -7.23 -30.14 17.22
CA MET A 71 -8.33 -29.41 17.82
C MET A 71 -8.44 -27.97 17.24
N ILE A 72 -7.35 -27.26 17.15
CA ILE A 72 -7.31 -25.89 16.58
C ILE A 72 -7.79 -25.89 15.12
N ARG A 73 -7.33 -26.84 14.30
CA ARG A 73 -7.80 -27.00 12.92
C ARG A 73 -9.28 -27.34 12.80
N LEU A 74 -9.84 -27.97 13.83
CA LEU A 74 -11.25 -28.34 13.90
C LEU A 74 -12.13 -27.29 14.59
N ALA A 75 -11.56 -26.17 15.06
CA ALA A 75 -12.28 -25.16 15.84
C ALA A 75 -13.57 -24.68 15.16
N ALA A 76 -13.55 -24.45 13.85
CA ALA A 76 -14.72 -24.09 13.05
C ALA A 76 -15.83 -25.17 13.09
N GLN A 77 -15.44 -26.44 13.04
CA GLN A 77 -16.35 -27.57 13.14
C GLN A 77 -16.94 -27.69 14.55
N ILE A 78 -16.10 -27.54 15.55
CA ILE A 78 -16.50 -27.59 16.98
C ILE A 78 -17.48 -26.45 17.27
N ALA A 79 -17.19 -25.22 16.86
CA ALA A 79 -18.08 -24.07 17.01
C ALA A 79 -19.46 -24.34 16.39
N ARG A 80 -19.48 -24.84 15.15
CA ARG A 80 -20.73 -25.19 14.46
C ARG A 80 -21.54 -26.27 15.24
N HIS A 81 -20.87 -27.29 15.76
CA HIS A 81 -21.54 -28.35 16.51
C HIS A 81 -22.10 -27.83 17.84
N TYR A 82 -21.38 -27.01 18.59
CA TYR A 82 -21.90 -26.39 19.81
C TYR A 82 -23.07 -25.44 19.51
N ASN A 83 -23.03 -24.67 18.44
CA ASN A 83 -24.14 -23.83 18.00
C ASN A 83 -25.40 -24.68 17.72
N LEU A 84 -25.28 -25.74 16.92
CA LEU A 84 -26.37 -26.66 16.62
C LEU A 84 -26.83 -27.45 17.85
N GLY A 85 -25.95 -27.63 18.82
CA GLY A 85 -26.23 -28.21 20.15
C GLY A 85 -27.00 -27.26 21.07
N GLY A 86 -27.05 -25.97 20.76
CA GLY A 86 -27.69 -24.94 21.57
C GLY A 86 -26.87 -24.58 22.80
N MET A 87 -25.56 -24.55 22.68
CA MET A 87 -24.58 -24.24 23.71
C MET A 87 -23.84 -22.93 23.29
N PRO A 88 -24.44 -21.76 23.54
CA PRO A 88 -23.94 -20.49 22.98
C PRO A 88 -22.59 -20.06 23.58
N ALA A 89 -22.30 -20.35 24.83
CA ALA A 89 -21.03 -20.00 25.47
C ALA A 89 -19.85 -20.74 24.83
N GLU A 90 -20.00 -22.05 24.66
CA GLU A 90 -19.00 -22.90 24.01
C GLU A 90 -18.90 -22.58 22.52
N ALA A 91 -20.02 -22.30 21.84
CA ALA A 91 -20.03 -21.90 20.45
C ALA A 91 -19.26 -20.57 20.24
N ARG A 92 -19.45 -19.60 21.15
CA ARG A 92 -18.68 -18.34 21.17
C ARG A 92 -17.19 -18.60 21.33
N HIS A 93 -16.79 -19.35 22.32
CA HIS A 93 -15.38 -19.69 22.59
C HIS A 93 -14.70 -20.31 21.36
N TRP A 94 -15.33 -21.31 20.75
CA TRP A 94 -14.76 -21.99 19.58
C TRP A 94 -14.84 -21.17 18.31
N ALA A 95 -15.80 -20.27 18.17
CA ALA A 95 -15.83 -19.30 17.07
C ALA A 95 -14.67 -18.30 17.17
N MET A 96 -14.33 -17.81 18.37
CA MET A 96 -13.15 -17.00 18.60
C MET A 96 -11.86 -17.76 18.21
N THR A 97 -11.74 -19.01 18.68
CA THR A 97 -10.59 -19.88 18.33
C THR A 97 -10.48 -20.12 16.83
N ALA A 98 -11.60 -20.29 16.12
CA ALA A 98 -11.64 -20.44 14.67
C ALA A 98 -11.22 -19.15 13.96
N GLY A 99 -11.64 -17.99 14.46
CA GLY A 99 -11.23 -16.68 13.98
C GLY A 99 -9.72 -16.45 14.14
N ASP A 100 -9.18 -16.75 15.33
CA ASP A 100 -7.74 -16.66 15.60
C ASP A 100 -6.92 -17.61 14.72
N TYR A 101 -7.43 -18.79 14.42
CA TYR A 101 -6.78 -19.72 13.50
C TYR A 101 -6.80 -19.19 12.07
N ALA A 102 -7.95 -18.71 11.60
CA ALA A 102 -8.07 -18.13 10.25
C ALA A 102 -7.15 -16.90 10.08
N ALA A 103 -7.05 -16.04 11.10
CA ALA A 103 -6.15 -14.89 11.09
C ALA A 103 -4.68 -15.33 10.96
N ARG A 104 -4.25 -16.35 11.71
CA ARG A 104 -2.89 -16.91 11.56
C ARG A 104 -2.63 -17.58 10.22
N GLN A 105 -3.68 -18.05 9.54
CA GLN A 105 -3.59 -18.60 8.17
C GLN A 105 -3.70 -17.51 7.08
N LEU A 106 -3.60 -16.23 7.44
CA LEU A 106 -3.72 -15.10 6.53
C LEU A 106 -5.04 -15.11 5.72
N SER A 107 -6.13 -15.55 6.38
CA SER A 107 -7.48 -15.60 5.81
C SER A 107 -8.41 -14.61 6.52
N PRO A 108 -8.24 -13.28 6.26
CA PRO A 108 -8.91 -12.24 7.05
C PRO A 108 -10.43 -12.25 6.90
N ALA A 109 -10.94 -12.51 5.70
CA ALA A 109 -12.40 -12.59 5.48
C ALA A 109 -13.04 -13.76 6.28
N GLU A 110 -12.35 -14.89 6.41
CA GLU A 110 -12.82 -15.99 7.23
C GLU A 110 -12.70 -15.67 8.72
N ALA A 111 -11.62 -15.03 9.14
CA ALA A 111 -11.45 -14.55 10.52
C ALA A 111 -12.59 -13.60 10.91
N ALA A 112 -12.90 -12.61 10.08
CA ALA A 112 -13.99 -11.65 10.30
C ALA A 112 -15.34 -12.36 10.45
N ARG A 113 -15.63 -13.35 9.60
CA ARG A 113 -16.85 -14.15 9.68
C ARG A 113 -16.97 -14.89 11.04
N TRP A 114 -15.89 -15.48 11.52
CA TRP A 114 -15.90 -16.20 12.79
C TRP A 114 -15.99 -15.27 13.99
N TYR A 115 -15.31 -14.14 14.00
CA TYR A 115 -15.44 -13.15 15.06
C TYR A 115 -16.85 -12.55 15.12
N ARG A 116 -17.50 -12.30 13.97
CA ARG A 116 -18.90 -11.89 13.93
C ARG A 116 -19.82 -12.97 14.52
N THR A 117 -19.60 -14.23 14.16
CA THR A 117 -20.33 -15.37 14.75
C THR A 117 -20.16 -15.43 16.28
N ALA A 118 -18.96 -15.14 16.78
CA ALA A 118 -18.71 -15.09 18.22
C ALA A 118 -19.45 -13.94 18.92
N LEU A 119 -19.54 -12.77 18.28
CA LEU A 119 -20.33 -11.63 18.77
C LEU A 119 -21.83 -11.96 18.81
N ASP A 120 -22.35 -12.59 17.75
CA ASP A 120 -23.77 -13.00 17.67
C ASP A 120 -24.13 -13.96 18.79
N HIS A 121 -23.27 -14.94 19.12
CA HIS A 121 -23.46 -15.83 20.25
C HIS A 121 -23.33 -15.11 21.59
N GLY A 122 -22.47 -14.11 21.68
CA GLY A 122 -22.29 -13.27 22.86
C GLY A 122 -23.50 -12.41 23.21
N ALA A 123 -24.33 -12.06 22.23
CA ALA A 123 -25.49 -11.18 22.43
C ALA A 123 -26.54 -11.74 23.40
N ALA A 124 -26.60 -13.08 23.57
CA ALA A 124 -27.49 -13.77 24.50
C ALA A 124 -26.81 -14.12 25.85
N LEU A 125 -25.55 -13.71 26.00
CA LEU A 125 -24.74 -13.97 27.20
C LEU A 125 -24.42 -12.64 27.87
N ASP A 126 -24.24 -12.67 29.18
CA ASP A 126 -23.76 -11.51 29.95
C ASP A 126 -22.23 -11.39 29.80
N VAL A 127 -21.81 -10.95 28.61
CA VAL A 127 -20.39 -10.77 28.27
C VAL A 127 -19.94 -9.38 28.75
N PRO A 128 -18.86 -9.27 29.53
CA PRO A 128 -18.30 -7.99 29.94
C PRO A 128 -17.98 -7.09 28.76
N ASP A 129 -18.15 -5.76 28.92
CA ASP A 129 -17.97 -4.79 27.85
C ASP A 129 -16.53 -4.74 27.33
N ASP A 130 -15.54 -4.99 28.17
CA ASP A 130 -14.13 -5.08 27.77
C ASP A 130 -13.82 -6.29 26.88
N GLU A 131 -14.41 -7.47 27.21
CA GLU A 131 -14.30 -8.66 26.34
C GLU A 131 -15.03 -8.47 25.00
N ARG A 132 -16.17 -7.80 25.02
CA ARG A 132 -16.90 -7.47 23.79
C ARG A 132 -16.12 -6.48 22.95
N ALA A 133 -15.51 -5.46 23.57
CA ALA A 133 -14.67 -4.48 22.88
C ALA A 133 -13.44 -5.14 22.26
N ASP A 134 -12.73 -6.05 22.99
CA ASP A 134 -11.58 -6.79 22.42
C ASP A 134 -11.98 -7.60 21.20
N LEU A 135 -13.13 -8.28 21.25
CA LEU A 135 -13.63 -9.05 20.10
C LEU A 135 -14.02 -8.16 18.91
N LEU A 136 -14.56 -6.96 19.16
CA LEU A 136 -14.83 -5.97 18.12
C LEU A 136 -13.52 -5.45 17.49
N VAL A 137 -12.45 -5.27 18.28
CA VAL A 137 -11.14 -4.92 17.72
C VAL A 137 -10.63 -6.02 16.79
N ARG A 138 -10.69 -7.28 17.19
CA ARG A 138 -10.29 -8.43 16.34
C ARG A 138 -11.11 -8.49 15.06
N LEU A 139 -12.43 -8.29 15.16
CA LEU A 139 -13.32 -8.23 14.01
C LEU A 139 -12.96 -7.07 13.09
N GLY A 140 -12.84 -5.86 13.61
CA GLY A 140 -12.53 -4.66 12.84
C GLY A 140 -11.16 -4.76 12.16
N TYR A 141 -10.15 -5.31 12.85
CA TYR A 141 -8.84 -5.56 12.25
C TYR A 141 -8.92 -6.60 11.10
N ALA A 142 -9.65 -7.70 11.30
CA ALA A 142 -9.84 -8.70 10.25
C ALA A 142 -10.62 -8.12 9.05
N GLN A 143 -11.62 -7.27 9.30
CA GLN A 143 -12.34 -6.54 8.25
C GLN A 143 -11.43 -5.56 7.50
N GLN A 144 -10.56 -4.84 8.22
CA GLN A 144 -9.57 -3.95 7.64
C GLN A 144 -8.62 -4.69 6.69
N GLN A 145 -8.13 -5.87 7.11
CA GLN A 145 -7.27 -6.72 6.29
C GLN A 145 -8.01 -7.36 5.09
N ALA A 146 -9.34 -7.46 5.16
CA ALA A 146 -10.20 -7.97 4.09
C ALA A 146 -10.77 -6.86 3.20
N ASP A 147 -10.36 -5.61 3.41
CA ASP A 147 -10.89 -4.41 2.74
C ASP A 147 -12.43 -4.26 2.84
N ASP A 148 -13.00 -4.69 3.98
CA ASP A 148 -14.43 -4.55 4.29
C ASP A 148 -14.72 -3.10 4.73
N ALA A 149 -15.59 -2.41 4.01
CA ALA A 149 -15.99 -1.03 4.29
C ALA A 149 -16.57 -0.82 5.71
N GLY A 150 -17.01 -1.88 6.39
CA GLY A 150 -17.51 -1.84 7.77
C GLY A 150 -16.41 -1.74 8.84
N ALA A 151 -15.13 -1.93 8.49
CA ALA A 151 -14.03 -2.02 9.45
C ALA A 151 -13.95 -0.80 10.39
N LEU A 152 -13.96 0.41 9.84
CA LEU A 152 -13.86 1.64 10.63
C LEU A 152 -15.03 1.81 11.60
N ALA A 153 -16.25 1.47 11.18
CA ALA A 153 -17.43 1.53 12.06
C ALA A 153 -17.30 0.54 13.22
N THR A 154 -16.84 -0.68 12.96
CA THR A 154 -16.59 -1.71 13.97
C THR A 154 -15.51 -1.28 14.96
N LEU A 155 -14.40 -0.71 14.48
CA LEU A 155 -13.31 -0.20 15.32
C LEU A 155 -13.75 1.00 16.17
N THR A 156 -14.60 1.86 15.61
CA THR A 156 -15.19 2.99 16.33
C THR A 156 -16.10 2.50 17.45
N GLU A 157 -16.95 1.50 17.19
CA GLU A 157 -17.79 0.85 18.24
C GLU A 157 -16.91 0.25 19.35
N ALA A 158 -15.83 -0.45 18.97
CA ALA A 158 -14.87 -1.01 19.93
C ALA A 158 -14.27 0.05 20.84
N ALA A 159 -13.77 1.15 20.27
CA ALA A 159 -13.14 2.24 21.01
C ALA A 159 -14.12 2.94 21.96
N VAL A 160 -15.36 3.20 21.51
CA VAL A 160 -16.42 3.81 22.34
C VAL A 160 -16.77 2.89 23.53
N LEU A 161 -16.96 1.59 23.27
CA LEU A 161 -17.30 0.62 24.32
C LEU A 161 -16.15 0.48 25.34
N ALA A 162 -14.91 0.34 24.85
CA ALA A 162 -13.72 0.24 25.68
C ALA A 162 -13.48 1.50 26.54
N ARG A 163 -13.72 2.69 25.97
CA ARG A 163 -13.65 3.95 26.72
C ARG A 163 -14.71 4.00 27.83
N GLY A 164 -15.92 3.52 27.56
CA GLY A 164 -17.03 3.51 28.52
C GLY A 164 -16.74 2.62 29.75
N CYS A 165 -16.03 1.51 29.58
CA CYS A 165 -15.62 0.62 30.67
C CYS A 165 -14.21 0.89 31.22
N GLY A 166 -13.49 1.93 30.73
CA GLY A 166 -12.15 2.30 31.19
C GLY A 166 -11.02 1.38 30.68
N ALA A 167 -11.27 0.56 29.66
CA ALA A 167 -10.31 -0.36 29.04
C ALA A 167 -9.35 0.38 28.07
N THR A 168 -8.50 1.27 28.57
CA THR A 168 -7.64 2.18 27.78
C THR A 168 -6.73 1.45 26.79
N ALA A 169 -6.23 0.27 27.15
CA ALA A 169 -5.43 -0.55 26.24
C ALA A 169 -6.22 -1.00 25.00
N ILE A 170 -7.50 -1.31 25.14
CA ILE A 170 -8.37 -1.70 24.03
C ILE A 170 -8.71 -0.48 23.15
N VAL A 171 -8.88 0.70 23.76
CA VAL A 171 -9.02 1.95 22.98
C VAL A 171 -7.82 2.17 22.06
N ALA A 172 -6.60 2.00 22.59
CA ALA A 172 -5.38 2.11 21.80
C ALA A 172 -5.28 1.05 20.70
N GLN A 173 -5.64 -0.19 21.01
CA GLN A 173 -5.66 -1.27 20.02
C GLN A 173 -6.66 -1.01 18.90
N ALA A 174 -7.85 -0.51 19.21
CA ALA A 174 -8.86 -0.14 18.22
C ALA A 174 -8.35 0.97 17.28
N ALA A 175 -7.69 1.99 17.85
CA ALA A 175 -7.09 3.07 17.07
C ALA A 175 -5.94 2.56 16.18
N LEU A 176 -5.02 1.75 16.72
CA LEU A 176 -3.92 1.17 15.96
C LEU A 176 -4.39 0.18 14.87
N ALA A 177 -5.55 -0.45 15.07
CA ALA A 177 -6.14 -1.34 14.07
C ALA A 177 -6.72 -0.58 12.86
N THR A 178 -6.83 0.75 12.91
CA THR A 178 -7.21 1.57 11.76
C THR A 178 -6.06 1.80 10.78
N ASP A 179 -4.83 1.41 11.13
CA ASP A 179 -3.66 1.49 10.26
C ASP A 179 -3.95 0.74 8.95
N ARG A 180 -3.87 1.47 7.84
CA ARG A 180 -4.18 0.95 6.50
C ARG A 180 -2.96 0.32 5.82
N GLY A 181 -1.81 0.33 6.48
CA GLY A 181 -0.55 -0.17 5.96
C GLY A 181 0.11 0.77 4.94
N PHE A 182 1.28 0.36 4.47
CA PHE A 182 2.12 1.13 3.54
C PHE A 182 1.47 1.25 2.15
N LEU A 183 1.65 2.39 1.49
CA LEU A 183 1.16 2.72 0.13
C LEU A 183 -0.36 2.89 -0.02
N ARG A 184 -1.07 3.32 1.00
CA ARG A 184 -2.44 3.80 0.79
C ARG A 184 -2.44 5.26 0.31
N LEU A 185 -3.02 5.46 -0.87
CA LEU A 185 -3.15 6.77 -1.49
C LEU A 185 -4.39 7.49 -0.93
N GLY A 186 -4.18 8.66 -0.36
CA GLY A 186 -5.25 9.53 0.10
C GLY A 186 -5.30 9.74 1.62
N PRO A 187 -5.96 10.82 2.05
CA PRO A 187 -6.08 11.17 3.46
C PRO A 187 -6.97 10.16 4.20
N ALA A 188 -6.70 10.01 5.50
CA ALA A 188 -7.64 9.35 6.39
C ALA A 188 -8.94 10.17 6.51
N GLY A 189 -10.06 9.46 6.64
CA GLY A 189 -11.33 10.12 6.89
C GLY A 189 -11.38 10.75 8.30
N PRO A 190 -12.25 11.76 8.53
CA PRO A 190 -12.36 12.41 9.84
C PRO A 190 -12.63 11.45 11.00
N ALA A 191 -13.38 10.38 10.75
CA ALA A 191 -13.67 9.37 11.77
C ALA A 191 -12.42 8.57 12.19
N GLN A 192 -11.51 8.29 11.25
CA GLN A 192 -10.24 7.61 11.55
C GLN A 192 -9.33 8.52 12.39
N VAL A 193 -9.19 9.78 12.00
CA VAL A 193 -8.45 10.78 12.79
C VAL A 193 -9.00 10.87 14.22
N ALA A 194 -10.34 10.98 14.36
CA ALA A 194 -11.00 11.12 15.66
C ALA A 194 -10.74 9.91 16.59
N ILE A 195 -10.72 8.68 16.07
CA ILE A 195 -10.46 7.50 16.91
C ILE A 195 -9.03 7.48 17.42
N VAL A 196 -8.04 7.90 16.61
CA VAL A 196 -6.63 7.97 17.00
C VAL A 196 -6.41 9.12 18.01
N GLU A 197 -7.00 10.28 17.79
CA GLU A 197 -6.97 11.41 18.73
C GLU A 197 -7.59 11.02 20.08
N SER A 198 -8.74 10.36 20.06
CA SER A 198 -9.41 9.82 21.25
C SER A 198 -8.53 8.85 22.05
N ALA A 199 -7.77 8.01 21.35
CA ALA A 199 -6.84 7.09 22.01
C ALA A 199 -5.67 7.84 22.67
N LEU A 200 -5.12 8.86 22.02
CA LEU A 200 -4.04 9.69 22.55
C LEU A 200 -4.42 10.44 23.83
N GLU A 201 -5.71 10.77 24.03
CA GLU A 201 -6.21 11.40 25.25
C GLU A 201 -6.16 10.49 26.50
N VAL A 202 -6.22 9.17 26.31
CA VAL A 202 -6.33 8.19 27.40
C VAL A 202 -5.07 7.34 27.60
N VAL A 203 -4.11 7.38 26.66
CA VAL A 203 -2.89 6.57 26.69
C VAL A 203 -1.72 7.42 27.21
N ASP A 204 -1.71 7.71 28.51
CA ASP A 204 -0.59 8.47 29.13
C ASP A 204 0.55 7.58 29.66
N ALA A 205 0.28 6.31 29.94
CA ALA A 205 1.19 5.46 30.73
C ALA A 205 2.14 4.58 29.91
N ASP A 206 1.96 4.45 28.58
CA ASP A 206 2.80 3.62 27.71
C ASP A 206 3.41 4.45 26.56
N PRO A 207 4.66 4.91 26.71
CA PRO A 207 5.34 5.68 25.67
C PRO A 207 5.45 4.97 24.32
N ALA A 208 5.53 3.63 24.31
CA ALA A 208 5.63 2.86 23.08
C ALA A 208 4.32 2.88 22.29
N THR A 209 3.20 2.65 22.94
CA THR A 209 1.87 2.78 22.34
C THR A 209 1.60 4.22 21.91
N ARG A 210 1.97 5.22 22.74
CA ARG A 210 1.86 6.64 22.39
C ARG A 210 2.65 6.96 21.11
N ALA A 211 3.90 6.50 20.99
CA ALA A 211 4.71 6.70 19.80
C ALA A 211 4.05 6.14 18.53
N ARG A 212 3.46 4.96 18.62
CA ARG A 212 2.74 4.33 17.50
C ARG A 212 1.49 5.13 17.11
N LEU A 213 0.70 5.58 18.06
CA LEU A 213 -0.49 6.41 17.81
C LEU A 213 -0.12 7.76 17.21
N LEU A 214 0.93 8.42 17.69
CA LEU A 214 1.43 9.68 17.14
C LEU A 214 1.92 9.51 15.70
N ALA A 215 2.63 8.42 15.40
CA ALA A 215 3.09 8.11 14.06
C ALA A 215 1.92 7.87 13.10
N LEU A 216 0.91 7.10 13.54
CA LEU A 216 -0.31 6.84 12.77
C LEU A 216 -1.09 8.14 12.53
N LEU A 217 -1.30 8.97 13.56
CA LEU A 217 -1.96 10.27 13.41
C LEU A 217 -1.20 11.20 12.44
N ALA A 218 0.13 11.19 12.51
CA ALA A 218 0.95 11.97 11.60
C ALA A 218 0.77 11.53 10.14
N GLU A 219 0.67 10.23 9.90
CA GLU A 219 0.37 9.66 8.58
C GLU A 219 -1.05 10.02 8.11
N ASP A 220 -2.04 9.88 8.97
CA ASP A 220 -3.44 10.21 8.69
C ASP A 220 -3.65 11.68 8.29
N LEU A 221 -2.79 12.57 8.80
CA LEU A 221 -2.79 14.01 8.49
C LEU A 221 -1.94 14.38 7.25
N VAL A 222 -1.62 13.43 6.38
CA VAL A 222 -0.77 13.66 5.18
C VAL A 222 -1.27 14.80 4.29
N SER A 223 -2.57 15.04 4.24
CA SER A 223 -3.20 16.11 3.46
C SER A 223 -3.42 17.41 4.25
N ASP A 224 -2.88 17.54 5.48
CA ASP A 224 -2.94 18.79 6.22
C ASP A 224 -2.12 19.87 5.50
N VAL A 225 -2.84 20.88 4.98
CA VAL A 225 -2.26 21.96 4.16
C VAL A 225 -1.17 22.75 4.89
N ALA A 226 -1.22 22.83 6.22
CA ALA A 226 -0.20 23.52 7.00
C ALA A 226 1.07 22.66 7.20
N GLY A 227 0.94 21.32 7.20
CA GLY A 227 2.04 20.36 7.35
C GLY A 227 2.78 20.37 8.70
N THR A 228 2.63 21.44 9.48
CA THR A 228 3.38 21.66 10.74
C THR A 228 2.94 20.72 11.85
N ARG A 229 1.63 20.43 11.97
CA ARG A 229 1.12 19.50 12.96
C ARG A 229 1.62 18.09 12.68
N ARG A 230 1.54 17.66 11.44
CA ARG A 230 1.98 16.34 10.96
C ARG A 230 3.46 16.08 11.28
N THR A 231 4.34 17.03 10.90
CA THR A 231 5.78 16.91 11.17
C THR A 231 6.11 16.97 12.65
N GLY A 232 5.36 17.74 13.44
CA GLY A 232 5.50 17.79 14.91
C GLY A 232 5.20 16.44 15.56
N LEU A 233 4.07 15.82 15.20
CA LEU A 233 3.68 14.49 15.68
C LEU A 233 4.72 13.41 15.32
N ALA A 234 5.19 13.42 14.08
CA ALA A 234 6.23 12.48 13.63
C ALA A 234 7.54 12.65 14.44
N ARG A 235 7.98 13.89 14.72
CA ARG A 235 9.15 14.16 15.54
C ARG A 235 8.97 13.71 16.99
N GLU A 236 7.79 13.92 17.58
CA GLU A 236 7.46 13.42 18.92
C GLU A 236 7.49 11.89 18.96
N ALA A 237 6.92 11.21 17.97
CA ALA A 237 6.97 9.76 17.86
C ALA A 237 8.41 9.22 17.78
N ILE A 238 9.27 9.85 16.98
CA ILE A 238 10.70 9.50 16.89
C ILE A 238 11.39 9.68 18.22
N ALA A 239 11.17 10.81 18.90
CA ALA A 239 11.80 11.09 20.19
C ALA A 239 11.40 10.07 21.26
N LEU A 240 10.14 9.64 21.30
CA LEU A 240 9.68 8.56 22.18
C LEU A 240 10.31 7.20 21.83
N ALA A 241 10.45 6.91 20.52
CA ALA A 241 11.11 5.68 20.09
C ALA A 241 12.60 5.67 20.45
N ASP A 242 13.28 6.82 20.35
CA ASP A 242 14.69 6.96 20.73
C ASP A 242 14.93 6.82 22.23
N ALA A 243 13.98 7.25 23.04
CA ALA A 243 14.01 7.11 24.51
C ALA A 243 13.60 5.71 24.98
N SER A 244 13.01 4.89 24.12
CA SER A 244 12.48 3.56 24.47
C SER A 244 13.59 2.53 24.69
N PRO A 245 13.45 1.62 25.66
CA PRO A 245 14.28 0.43 25.76
C PRO A 245 14.01 -0.58 24.62
N ASP A 246 12.82 -0.55 24.01
CA ASP A 246 12.49 -1.35 22.85
C ASP A 246 13.16 -0.82 21.58
N ARG A 247 14.27 -1.42 21.22
CA ARG A 247 15.05 -1.05 20.03
C ARG A 247 14.30 -1.26 18.71
N THR A 248 13.21 -1.99 18.72
CA THR A 248 12.39 -2.25 17.50
C THR A 248 11.31 -1.18 17.30
N LEU A 249 11.03 -0.34 18.29
CA LEU A 249 9.95 0.63 18.22
C LEU A 249 10.12 1.61 17.05
N LEU A 250 11.33 2.10 16.80
CA LEU A 250 11.61 2.96 15.65
C LEU A 250 11.29 2.25 14.32
N ALA A 251 11.64 0.97 14.20
CA ALA A 251 11.30 0.17 13.02
C ALA A 251 9.80 0.00 12.86
N ARG A 252 9.06 -0.19 13.96
CA ARG A 252 7.59 -0.34 13.95
C ARG A 252 6.84 0.92 13.53
N ILE A 253 7.38 2.11 13.79
CA ILE A 253 6.78 3.39 13.37
C ILE A 253 7.37 3.91 12.06
N CYS A 254 8.34 3.21 11.48
CA CYS A 254 9.15 3.69 10.36
C CYS A 254 8.29 4.13 9.18
N SER A 255 7.41 3.25 8.69
CA SER A 255 6.59 3.53 7.51
C SER A 255 5.74 4.78 7.68
N SER A 256 4.99 4.87 8.79
CA SER A 256 4.10 6.00 9.08
C SER A 256 4.87 7.32 9.22
N VAL A 257 6.02 7.29 9.92
CA VAL A 257 6.85 8.47 10.10
C VAL A 257 7.48 8.93 8.79
N LEU A 258 8.00 8.00 7.98
CA LEU A 258 8.60 8.35 6.69
C LEU A 258 7.56 8.91 5.72
N TYR A 259 6.34 8.39 5.76
CA TYR A 259 5.23 8.91 4.98
C TYR A 259 4.81 10.31 5.46
N ALA A 260 4.64 10.49 6.77
CA ALA A 260 4.27 11.77 7.37
C ALA A 260 5.30 12.88 7.15
N LEU A 261 6.58 12.55 7.08
CA LEU A 261 7.67 13.52 6.82
C LEU A 261 7.89 13.78 5.32
N TRP A 262 7.11 13.18 4.42
CA TRP A 262 7.27 13.38 2.98
C TRP A 262 6.61 14.69 2.55
N GLY A 263 7.38 15.57 1.93
CA GLY A 263 6.91 16.88 1.49
C GLY A 263 8.04 17.86 1.20
N PRO A 264 7.75 19.16 1.10
CA PRO A 264 8.73 20.19 0.72
C PRO A 264 9.73 20.58 1.81
N ASP A 265 9.63 20.01 3.02
CA ASP A 265 10.55 20.35 4.12
C ASP A 265 11.86 19.56 4.00
N ARG A 266 12.96 20.25 3.65
CA ARG A 266 14.29 19.65 3.49
C ARG A 266 14.87 19.09 4.82
N GLU A 267 14.50 19.64 5.95
CA GLU A 267 14.91 19.10 7.25
C GLU A 267 14.17 17.78 7.52
N ALA A 268 12.87 17.71 7.19
CA ALA A 268 12.10 16.48 7.23
C ALA A 268 12.69 15.42 6.27
N THR A 269 13.13 15.80 5.08
CA THR A 269 13.80 14.88 4.15
C THR A 269 15.08 14.28 4.73
N ARG A 270 15.92 15.09 5.42
CA ARG A 270 17.13 14.58 6.11
C ARG A 270 16.78 13.64 7.25
N LEU A 271 15.76 13.99 8.04
CA LEU A 271 15.27 13.15 9.12
C LEU A 271 14.74 11.82 8.60
N ARG A 272 14.02 11.81 7.47
CA ARG A 272 13.58 10.59 6.79
C ARG A 272 14.75 9.67 6.46
N ALA A 273 15.82 10.20 5.89
CA ALA A 273 17.01 9.41 5.56
C ALA A 273 17.66 8.78 6.82
N ASP A 274 17.73 9.53 7.91
CA ASP A 274 18.29 9.04 9.17
C ASP A 274 17.40 7.95 9.77
N VAL A 275 16.10 8.17 9.86
CA VAL A 275 15.14 7.18 10.39
C VAL A 275 15.15 5.90 9.56
N ALA A 276 15.12 5.98 8.22
CA ALA A 276 15.18 4.80 7.35
C ALA A 276 16.43 3.95 7.63
N ARG A 277 17.61 4.58 7.69
CA ARG A 277 18.88 3.89 7.96
C ARG A 277 18.88 3.20 9.33
N ARG A 278 18.42 3.87 10.37
CA ARG A 278 18.37 3.34 11.74
C ARG A 278 17.34 2.22 11.87
N SER A 279 16.20 2.36 11.20
CA SER A 279 15.13 1.35 11.20
C SER A 279 15.54 0.06 10.51
N ILE A 280 16.32 0.12 9.42
CA ILE A 280 16.87 -1.09 8.76
C ILE A 280 17.72 -1.89 9.76
N ALA A 281 18.62 -1.24 10.49
CA ALA A 281 19.46 -1.92 11.48
C ALA A 281 18.62 -2.52 12.63
N ALA A 282 17.60 -1.80 13.09
CA ALA A 282 16.73 -2.25 14.17
C ALA A 282 15.85 -3.43 13.75
N ALA A 283 15.28 -3.40 12.54
CA ALA A 283 14.45 -4.47 12.01
C ALA A 283 15.24 -5.76 11.78
N ALA A 284 16.44 -5.66 11.23
CA ALA A 284 17.34 -6.80 11.05
C ALA A 284 17.70 -7.46 12.39
N ALA A 285 17.94 -6.67 13.44
CA ALA A 285 18.24 -7.17 14.78
C ALA A 285 17.03 -7.84 15.45
N ALA A 286 15.81 -7.46 15.09
CA ALA A 286 14.58 -8.04 15.63
C ALA A 286 14.31 -9.46 15.11
N GLY A 287 14.81 -9.82 13.93
CA GLY A 287 14.56 -11.12 13.29
C GLY A 287 13.10 -11.31 12.83
N ASP A 288 12.31 -10.24 12.78
CA ASP A 288 10.93 -10.22 12.29
C ASP A 288 10.93 -9.84 10.81
N LEU A 289 10.76 -10.83 9.94
CA LEU A 289 10.80 -10.64 8.49
C LEU A 289 9.68 -9.73 7.97
N SER A 290 8.52 -9.73 8.60
CA SER A 290 7.41 -8.85 8.19
C SER A 290 7.71 -7.39 8.53
N LEU A 291 8.28 -7.13 9.70
CA LEU A 291 8.76 -5.81 10.09
C LEU A 291 9.90 -5.35 9.16
N GLU A 292 10.84 -6.23 8.88
CA GLU A 292 11.98 -5.95 7.99
C GLU A 292 11.50 -5.62 6.57
N PHE A 293 10.49 -6.33 6.06
CA PHE A 293 9.88 -6.04 4.77
C PHE A 293 9.31 -4.62 4.73
N GLY A 294 8.47 -4.25 5.70
CA GLY A 294 7.86 -2.91 5.76
C GLY A 294 8.91 -1.79 5.82
N VAL A 295 9.96 -1.98 6.62
CA VAL A 295 11.07 -1.03 6.72
C VAL A 295 11.82 -0.89 5.41
N HIS A 296 12.14 -1.99 4.72
CA HIS A 296 12.83 -1.94 3.42
C HIS A 296 11.95 -1.35 2.31
N ALA A 297 10.63 -1.58 2.34
CA ALA A 297 9.70 -0.95 1.41
C ALA A 297 9.71 0.58 1.56
N ALA A 298 9.62 1.08 2.78
CA ALA A 298 9.70 2.51 3.05
C ALA A 298 11.10 3.10 2.74
N ALA A 299 12.17 2.38 3.09
CA ALA A 299 13.55 2.81 2.83
C ALA A 299 13.88 2.86 1.33
N TYR A 300 13.31 1.96 0.52
CA TYR A 300 13.44 2.00 -0.93
C TYR A 300 12.94 3.33 -1.51
N THR A 301 11.76 3.79 -1.09
CA THR A 301 11.20 5.07 -1.58
C THR A 301 12.06 6.27 -1.19
N VAL A 302 12.65 6.24 0.02
CA VAL A 302 13.58 7.26 0.48
C VAL A 302 14.87 7.24 -0.35
N ALA A 303 15.42 6.07 -0.64
CA ALA A 303 16.64 5.92 -1.45
C ALA A 303 16.43 6.44 -2.89
N ILE A 304 15.28 6.15 -3.51
CA ILE A 304 14.92 6.71 -4.81
C ILE A 304 14.86 8.24 -4.74
N GLN A 305 14.11 8.80 -3.78
CA GLN A 305 13.98 10.25 -3.64
C GLN A 305 15.33 10.95 -3.47
N LEU A 306 16.23 10.38 -2.69
CA LEU A 306 17.55 10.96 -2.39
C LEU A 306 18.63 10.63 -3.43
N ALA A 307 18.25 10.04 -4.56
CA ALA A 307 19.17 9.61 -5.60
C ALA A 307 20.28 8.67 -5.10
N ASP A 308 19.95 7.72 -4.19
CA ASP A 308 20.84 6.66 -3.70
C ASP A 308 20.56 5.33 -4.42
N PRO A 309 21.21 5.04 -5.57
CA PRO A 309 20.99 3.80 -6.31
C PRO A 309 21.43 2.55 -5.53
N ALA A 310 22.48 2.66 -4.74
CA ALA A 310 22.97 1.54 -3.95
C ALA A 310 22.01 1.18 -2.81
N GLY A 311 21.44 2.18 -2.12
CA GLY A 311 20.41 2.00 -1.11
C GLY A 311 19.12 1.40 -1.68
N ALA A 312 18.70 1.89 -2.85
CA ALA A 312 17.53 1.38 -3.55
C ALA A 312 17.72 -0.10 -3.95
N ALA A 313 18.85 -0.44 -4.56
CA ALA A 313 19.16 -1.81 -4.97
C ALA A 313 19.24 -2.77 -3.78
N ARG A 314 19.87 -2.37 -2.66
CA ARG A 314 19.93 -3.18 -1.44
C ARG A 314 18.54 -3.43 -0.87
N SER A 315 17.70 -2.39 -0.78
CA SER A 315 16.36 -2.53 -0.22
C SER A 315 15.48 -3.41 -1.10
N LEU A 316 15.48 -3.21 -2.43
CA LEU A 316 14.71 -4.02 -3.36
C LEU A 316 15.16 -5.50 -3.34
N GLY A 317 16.46 -5.77 -3.34
CA GLY A 317 16.98 -7.14 -3.24
C GLY A 317 16.57 -7.85 -1.94
N ARG A 318 16.49 -7.10 -0.83
CA ARG A 318 16.01 -7.67 0.45
C ARG A 318 14.51 -7.94 0.42
N LEU A 319 13.72 -7.05 -0.18
CA LEU A 319 12.28 -7.25 -0.38
C LEU A 319 11.98 -8.51 -1.17
N HIS A 320 12.70 -8.76 -2.28
CA HIS A 320 12.59 -10.01 -3.03
C HIS A 320 12.85 -11.22 -2.15
N THR A 321 13.98 -11.22 -1.45
CA THR A 321 14.35 -12.34 -0.58
C THR A 321 13.27 -12.68 0.45
N ILE A 322 12.68 -11.65 1.07
CA ILE A 322 11.65 -11.83 2.11
C ILE A 322 10.32 -12.28 1.46
N ALA A 323 9.93 -11.66 0.34
CA ALA A 323 8.71 -12.03 -0.38
C ALA A 323 8.74 -13.49 -0.85
N ASP A 324 9.87 -13.95 -1.39
CA ASP A 324 10.06 -15.36 -1.80
C ASP A 324 10.02 -16.32 -0.59
N GLN A 325 10.56 -15.90 0.54
CA GLN A 325 10.61 -16.73 1.75
C GLN A 325 9.24 -16.88 2.41
N ILE A 326 8.45 -15.80 2.46
CA ILE A 326 7.13 -15.78 3.12
C ILE A 326 6.02 -16.18 2.16
N GLY A 327 6.10 -15.77 0.89
CA GLY A 327 5.06 -16.03 -0.11
C GLY A 327 3.75 -15.26 0.11
N ALA A 328 3.74 -14.20 0.92
CA ALA A 328 2.54 -13.44 1.22
C ALA A 328 2.14 -12.57 0.01
N PRO A 329 0.87 -12.64 -0.45
CA PRO A 329 0.42 -11.94 -1.66
C PRO A 329 0.70 -10.43 -1.67
N HIS A 330 0.53 -9.73 -0.54
CA HIS A 330 0.79 -8.29 -0.43
C HIS A 330 2.29 -7.95 -0.58
N MET A 331 3.19 -8.85 -0.17
CA MET A 331 4.64 -8.67 -0.35
C MET A 331 5.03 -8.86 -1.81
N ILE A 332 4.49 -9.89 -2.46
CA ILE A 332 4.69 -10.13 -3.90
C ILE A 332 4.15 -8.95 -4.71
N TRP A 333 2.97 -8.43 -4.35
CA TRP A 333 2.37 -7.25 -4.96
C TRP A 333 3.27 -6.00 -4.83
N THR A 334 3.82 -5.74 -3.64
CA THR A 334 4.71 -4.59 -3.40
C THR A 334 5.99 -4.69 -4.23
N VAL A 335 6.60 -5.88 -4.30
CA VAL A 335 7.80 -6.13 -5.11
C VAL A 335 7.51 -5.94 -6.60
N GLY A 336 6.45 -6.55 -7.12
CA GLY A 336 6.04 -6.41 -8.52
C GLY A 336 5.81 -4.95 -8.92
N TRP A 337 5.27 -4.15 -8.02
CA TRP A 337 5.11 -2.72 -8.18
C TRP A 337 6.45 -1.98 -8.34
N TYR A 338 7.43 -2.25 -7.47
CA TYR A 338 8.75 -1.61 -7.57
C TYR A 338 9.52 -2.08 -8.80
N GLU A 339 9.37 -3.34 -9.21
CA GLU A 339 9.97 -3.86 -10.45
C GLU A 339 9.37 -3.20 -11.70
N ALA A 340 8.05 -3.04 -11.75
CA ALA A 340 7.39 -2.33 -12.84
C ALA A 340 7.88 -0.87 -12.94
N PHE A 341 8.10 -0.20 -11.79
CA PHE A 341 8.73 1.12 -11.74
C PHE A 341 10.15 1.08 -12.32
N VAL A 342 11.01 0.18 -11.85
CA VAL A 342 12.39 0.05 -12.33
C VAL A 342 12.42 -0.23 -13.84
N ALA A 343 11.59 -1.16 -14.33
CA ALA A 343 11.49 -1.47 -15.75
C ALA A 343 11.09 -0.25 -16.59
N THR A 344 10.14 0.56 -16.09
CA THR A 344 9.74 1.83 -16.73
C THR A 344 10.91 2.80 -16.86
N MET A 345 11.64 3.00 -15.78
CA MET A 345 12.76 3.95 -15.73
C MET A 345 13.93 3.51 -16.62
N GLN A 346 14.13 2.21 -16.77
CA GLN A 346 15.13 1.59 -17.65
C GLN A 346 14.67 1.50 -19.12
N ALA A 347 13.51 2.04 -19.46
CA ALA A 347 12.91 1.96 -20.81
C ALA A 347 12.57 0.53 -21.26
N ARG A 348 12.41 -0.43 -20.36
CA ARG A 348 11.94 -1.80 -20.63
C ARG A 348 10.41 -1.85 -20.59
N PHE A 349 9.76 -1.14 -21.53
CA PHE A 349 8.33 -0.87 -21.46
C PHE A 349 7.44 -2.11 -21.61
N ALA A 350 7.87 -3.11 -22.39
CA ALA A 350 7.14 -4.37 -22.51
C ALA A 350 7.11 -5.11 -21.15
N ASP A 351 8.25 -5.16 -20.45
CA ASP A 351 8.34 -5.76 -19.12
C ASP A 351 7.52 -4.95 -18.10
N ALA A 352 7.62 -3.62 -18.15
CA ALA A 352 6.86 -2.73 -17.27
C ALA A 352 5.35 -2.90 -17.41
N ASP A 353 4.86 -3.04 -18.64
CA ASP A 353 3.45 -3.25 -18.95
C ASP A 353 2.97 -4.65 -18.48
N GLN A 354 3.79 -5.68 -18.68
CA GLN A 354 3.47 -7.03 -18.20
C GLN A 354 3.45 -7.07 -16.66
N LEU A 355 4.51 -6.61 -15.99
CA LEU A 355 4.59 -6.55 -14.53
C LEU A 355 3.46 -5.71 -13.94
N GLY A 356 3.13 -4.57 -14.56
CA GLY A 356 2.03 -3.73 -14.15
C GLY A 356 0.69 -4.45 -14.18
N ARG A 357 0.38 -5.20 -15.25
CA ARG A 357 -0.85 -6.00 -15.36
C ARG A 357 -0.92 -7.10 -14.32
N GLU A 358 0.14 -7.89 -14.19
CA GLU A 358 0.22 -8.98 -13.19
C GLU A 358 0.02 -8.44 -11.77
N THR A 359 0.64 -7.29 -11.48
CA THR A 359 0.52 -6.64 -10.17
C THR A 359 -0.90 -6.12 -9.91
N VAL A 360 -1.57 -5.54 -10.93
CA VAL A 360 -2.98 -5.12 -10.81
C VAL A 360 -3.91 -6.31 -10.58
N GLU A 361 -3.75 -7.38 -11.35
CA GLU A 361 -4.57 -8.59 -11.20
C GLU A 361 -4.43 -9.16 -9.79
N LEU A 362 -3.20 -9.23 -9.26
CA LEU A 362 -2.95 -9.66 -7.88
C LEU A 362 -3.58 -8.71 -6.87
N GLY A 363 -3.45 -7.38 -7.06
CA GLY A 363 -4.07 -6.37 -6.21
C GLY A 363 -5.59 -6.49 -6.16
N LEU A 364 -6.24 -6.63 -7.32
CA LEU A 364 -7.69 -6.83 -7.41
C LEU A 364 -8.13 -8.14 -6.74
N ALA A 365 -7.37 -9.22 -6.90
CA ALA A 365 -7.66 -10.50 -6.23
C ALA A 365 -7.56 -10.40 -4.70
N MET A 366 -6.76 -9.48 -4.17
CA MET A 366 -6.63 -9.20 -2.74
C MET A 366 -7.62 -8.15 -2.23
N GLY A 367 -8.40 -7.49 -3.11
CA GLY A 367 -9.27 -6.37 -2.75
C GLY A 367 -8.54 -5.02 -2.56
N ALA A 368 -7.29 -4.89 -3.01
CA ALA A 368 -6.52 -3.66 -2.88
C ALA A 368 -6.95 -2.61 -3.93
N ALA A 369 -7.97 -1.81 -3.60
CA ALA A 369 -8.51 -0.78 -4.49
C ALA A 369 -7.46 0.27 -4.91
N ASP A 370 -6.52 0.60 -4.02
CA ASP A 370 -5.42 1.54 -4.29
C ASP A 370 -4.46 1.06 -5.39
N GLY A 371 -4.36 -0.26 -5.62
CA GLY A 371 -3.56 -0.84 -6.70
C GLY A 371 -3.97 -0.34 -8.08
N VAL A 372 -5.26 -0.10 -8.29
CA VAL A 372 -5.79 0.43 -9.54
C VAL A 372 -5.33 1.88 -9.76
N ALA A 373 -5.37 2.72 -8.71
CA ALA A 373 -4.95 4.13 -8.82
C ALA A 373 -3.45 4.25 -9.11
N VAL A 374 -2.65 3.40 -8.48
CA VAL A 374 -1.20 3.35 -8.67
C VAL A 374 -0.86 2.88 -10.09
N PHE A 375 -1.51 1.84 -10.60
CA PHE A 375 -1.39 1.39 -12.00
C PHE A 375 -1.83 2.47 -12.99
N ALA A 376 -2.93 3.16 -12.70
CA ALA A 376 -3.40 4.27 -13.51
C ALA A 376 -2.34 5.36 -13.64
N GLY A 377 -1.67 5.73 -12.54
CA GLY A 377 -0.54 6.66 -12.54
C GLY A 377 0.63 6.17 -13.41
N GLN A 378 1.00 4.91 -13.28
CA GLN A 378 2.09 4.31 -14.05
C GLN A 378 1.73 4.20 -15.55
N ALA A 379 0.51 3.78 -15.88
CA ALA A 379 0.04 3.72 -17.25
C ALA A 379 -0.01 5.11 -17.92
N ALA A 380 -0.41 6.16 -17.17
CA ALA A 380 -0.37 7.53 -17.64
C ALA A 380 1.06 8.03 -17.94
N VAL A 381 2.02 7.67 -17.08
CA VAL A 381 3.45 7.93 -17.32
C VAL A 381 3.94 7.18 -18.55
N LEU A 382 3.64 5.88 -18.66
CA LEU A 382 4.02 5.06 -19.83
C LEU A 382 3.44 5.62 -21.14
N ALA A 383 2.16 6.01 -21.14
CA ALA A 383 1.50 6.60 -22.30
C ALA A 383 2.18 7.93 -22.72
N THR A 384 2.56 8.75 -21.75
CA THR A 384 3.26 10.03 -21.99
C THR A 384 4.68 9.79 -22.52
N ILE A 385 5.37 8.80 -21.94
CA ILE A 385 6.76 8.46 -22.25
C ILE A 385 6.90 7.79 -23.63
N ALA A 386 6.04 6.81 -23.91
CA ALA A 386 6.12 6.02 -25.15
C ALA A 386 5.76 6.84 -26.40
N GLY A 387 5.33 8.09 -26.23
CA GLY A 387 4.90 8.94 -27.36
C GLY A 387 3.69 8.37 -28.10
N HIS A 388 3.08 7.32 -27.56
CA HIS A 388 1.79 6.88 -28.02
C HIS A 388 0.78 7.94 -27.61
N ARG A 389 0.04 8.47 -28.54
CA ARG A 389 -1.22 9.19 -28.30
C ARG A 389 -2.24 8.18 -27.76
N ALA A 390 -1.90 7.51 -26.66
CA ALA A 390 -2.81 6.59 -26.03
C ALA A 390 -3.88 7.43 -25.33
N GLU A 391 -5.11 7.21 -25.69
CA GLU A 391 -6.23 7.52 -24.81
C GLU A 391 -5.86 6.97 -23.43
N LEU A 392 -5.98 7.81 -22.39
CA LEU A 392 -5.77 7.32 -21.03
C LEU A 392 -6.62 6.06 -20.83
N PRO A 393 -6.06 4.99 -20.26
CA PRO A 393 -6.85 3.79 -20.02
C PRO A 393 -8.17 4.16 -19.32
N PRO A 394 -9.31 3.55 -19.64
CA PRO A 394 -10.61 3.88 -19.05
C PRO A 394 -10.57 3.93 -17.51
N VAL A 395 -9.80 3.04 -16.90
CA VAL A 395 -9.58 3.01 -15.44
C VAL A 395 -8.94 4.29 -14.89
N VAL A 396 -8.10 4.96 -15.69
CA VAL A 396 -7.50 6.26 -15.32
C VAL A 396 -8.54 7.36 -15.42
N ALA A 397 -9.37 7.34 -16.47
CA ALA A 397 -10.45 8.29 -16.64
C ALA A 397 -11.50 8.20 -15.51
N GLU A 398 -11.80 6.99 -15.05
CA GLU A 398 -12.66 6.75 -13.88
C GLU A 398 -12.01 7.22 -12.57
N ALA A 399 -10.71 6.96 -12.38
CA ALA A 399 -9.96 7.38 -11.19
C ALA A 399 -9.85 8.92 -11.06
N ILE A 400 -9.82 9.66 -12.16
CA ILE A 400 -9.81 11.14 -12.17
C ILE A 400 -11.06 11.72 -11.46
N GLY A 401 -12.18 11.01 -11.50
CA GLY A 401 -13.45 11.46 -10.88
C GLY A 401 -13.58 11.21 -9.37
N ALA A 402 -12.73 10.38 -8.75
CA ALA A 402 -13.09 9.69 -7.51
C ALA A 402 -12.28 10.05 -6.24
N GLY A 403 -11.24 10.91 -6.25
CA GLY A 403 -10.49 11.09 -5.00
C GLY A 403 -9.38 12.16 -4.95
N PRO A 404 -8.62 12.23 -3.85
CA PRO A 404 -7.63 13.27 -3.55
C PRO A 404 -6.34 13.24 -4.40
N VAL A 405 -6.12 12.20 -5.20
CA VAL A 405 -5.04 12.13 -6.21
C VAL A 405 -5.36 13.00 -7.43
N GLN A 406 -6.46 13.75 -7.39
CA GLN A 406 -7.01 14.55 -8.49
C GLN A 406 -5.99 15.47 -9.14
N LEU A 407 -5.19 16.22 -8.37
CA LEU A 407 -4.27 17.19 -8.94
C LEU A 407 -3.24 16.55 -9.86
N THR A 408 -2.64 15.43 -9.45
CA THR A 408 -1.63 14.73 -10.27
C THR A 408 -2.24 14.16 -11.55
N PHE A 409 -3.45 13.64 -11.49
CA PHE A 409 -4.16 13.17 -12.67
C PHE A 409 -4.60 14.32 -13.59
N TYR A 410 -5.08 15.44 -13.03
CA TYR A 410 -5.36 16.64 -13.82
C TYR A 410 -4.11 17.16 -14.53
N LEU A 411 -2.96 17.18 -13.85
CA LEU A 411 -1.68 17.55 -14.46
C LEU A 411 -1.27 16.57 -15.57
N ALA A 412 -1.40 15.27 -15.34
CA ALA A 412 -1.12 14.26 -16.36
C ALA A 412 -2.03 14.45 -17.58
N HIS A 413 -3.33 14.67 -17.36
CA HIS A 413 -4.28 14.97 -18.45
C HIS A 413 -3.92 16.28 -19.19
N ALA A 414 -3.58 17.33 -18.46
CA ALA A 414 -3.19 18.62 -19.05
C ALA A 414 -1.90 18.48 -19.88
N ILE A 415 -0.91 17.70 -19.41
CA ILE A 415 0.34 17.43 -20.14
C ILE A 415 0.05 16.69 -21.45
N VAL A 416 -0.80 15.66 -21.42
CA VAL A 416 -1.22 14.95 -22.65
C VAL A 416 -1.97 15.89 -23.59
N SER A 417 -2.86 16.73 -23.04
CA SER A 417 -3.64 17.70 -23.84
C SER A 417 -2.77 18.74 -24.55
N VAL A 418 -1.73 19.26 -23.89
CA VAL A 418 -0.78 20.20 -24.52
C VAL A 418 -0.08 19.60 -25.73
N ALA A 419 0.23 18.30 -25.66
CA ALA A 419 0.91 17.60 -26.75
C ALA A 419 -0.01 17.25 -27.94
N SER A 420 -1.34 17.16 -27.73
CA SER A 420 -2.26 16.58 -28.73
C SER A 420 -3.62 17.26 -28.88
N GLY A 421 -3.95 18.28 -28.06
CA GLY A 421 -5.28 18.89 -28.00
C GLY A 421 -5.31 20.38 -27.68
N PRO A 422 -6.43 20.90 -27.21
CA PRO A 422 -6.60 22.31 -26.85
C PRO A 422 -5.71 22.68 -25.66
N ARG A 423 -4.93 23.76 -25.83
CA ARG A 423 -3.98 24.25 -24.84
C ARG A 423 -4.64 25.03 -23.69
N GLU A 424 -5.91 25.36 -23.82
CA GLU A 424 -6.67 26.20 -22.88
C GLU A 424 -6.70 25.58 -21.48
N VAL A 425 -7.01 24.29 -21.38
CA VAL A 425 -7.08 23.59 -20.08
C VAL A 425 -5.75 23.65 -19.34
N ALA A 426 -4.64 23.44 -20.06
CA ALA A 426 -3.30 23.50 -19.49
C ALA A 426 -2.91 24.92 -19.07
N SER A 427 -3.27 25.91 -19.90
CA SER A 427 -3.03 27.33 -19.63
C SER A 427 -3.82 27.83 -18.41
N ASP A 428 -5.09 27.45 -18.29
CA ASP A 428 -5.93 27.82 -17.15
C ASP A 428 -5.42 27.19 -15.84
N LEU A 429 -5.05 25.90 -15.89
CA LEU A 429 -4.51 25.19 -14.74
C LEU A 429 -3.18 25.79 -14.27
N LEU A 430 -2.27 26.07 -15.19
CA LEU A 430 -0.98 26.71 -14.90
C LEU A 430 -1.18 28.14 -14.36
N GLY A 431 -2.03 28.93 -15.04
CA GLY A 431 -2.30 30.32 -14.67
C GLY A 431 -2.89 30.44 -13.27
N ALA A 432 -3.85 29.58 -12.90
CA ALA A 432 -4.44 29.54 -11.56
C ALA A 432 -3.41 29.21 -10.48
N ALA A 433 -2.54 28.21 -10.73
CA ALA A 433 -1.48 27.83 -9.80
C ALA A 433 -0.41 28.93 -9.67
N ALA A 434 0.02 29.53 -10.78
CA ALA A 434 1.02 30.61 -10.79
C ALA A 434 0.50 31.87 -10.10
N ALA A 435 -0.78 32.22 -10.27
CA ALA A 435 -1.43 33.35 -9.55
C ALA A 435 -1.43 33.13 -8.04
N ALA A 436 -1.57 31.89 -7.58
CA ALA A 436 -1.44 31.51 -6.17
C ALA A 436 0.02 31.36 -5.70
N GLY A 437 1.00 31.55 -6.57
CA GLY A 437 2.41 31.25 -6.29
C GLY A 437 2.65 29.80 -5.92
N PHE A 438 1.87 28.87 -6.49
CA PHE A 438 1.88 27.43 -6.25
C PHE A 438 1.63 27.01 -4.78
N ARG A 439 1.14 27.91 -3.92
CA ARG A 439 0.85 27.64 -2.50
C ARG A 439 -0.37 26.78 -2.27
N ASN A 440 -1.21 26.61 -3.28
CA ASN A 440 -2.39 25.74 -3.28
C ASN A 440 -2.06 24.27 -3.58
N VAL A 441 -0.81 23.94 -3.90
CA VAL A 441 -0.38 22.56 -4.09
C VAL A 441 -0.18 21.90 -2.72
N PRO A 442 -0.87 20.80 -2.41
CA PRO A 442 -0.76 20.14 -1.11
C PRO A 442 0.69 19.74 -0.81
N PRO A 443 1.21 20.01 0.40
CA PRO A 443 2.59 19.69 0.79
C PRO A 443 2.73 18.22 1.22
N ASP A 444 2.16 17.30 0.44
CA ASP A 444 2.17 15.86 0.65
C ASP A 444 3.22 15.14 -0.22
N LEU A 445 3.16 13.82 -0.25
CA LEU A 445 4.08 12.98 -1.05
C LEU A 445 4.03 13.28 -2.56
N MET A 446 2.91 13.82 -3.07
CA MET A 446 2.73 14.16 -4.48
C MET A 446 3.18 15.60 -4.80
N TRP A 447 3.61 16.37 -3.80
CA TRP A 447 3.99 17.76 -3.97
C TRP A 447 5.05 17.95 -5.06
N MET A 448 6.16 17.23 -4.99
CA MET A 448 7.23 17.35 -5.98
C MET A 448 6.78 16.91 -7.38
N THR A 449 6.04 15.80 -7.46
CA THR A 449 5.46 15.31 -8.73
C THR A 449 4.54 16.37 -9.34
N SER A 450 3.72 17.03 -8.54
CA SER A 450 2.86 18.12 -8.98
C SER A 450 3.65 19.34 -9.45
N MET A 451 4.70 19.73 -8.72
CA MET A 451 5.58 20.84 -9.13
C MET A 451 6.26 20.55 -10.47
N LEU A 452 6.73 19.32 -10.68
CA LEU A 452 7.32 18.95 -11.97
C LEU A 452 6.28 18.86 -13.09
N GLY A 453 5.04 18.45 -12.77
CA GLY A 453 3.92 18.54 -13.71
C GLY A 453 3.67 19.97 -14.18
N TYR A 454 3.62 20.93 -13.27
CA TYR A 454 3.53 22.35 -13.62
C TYR A 454 4.76 22.85 -14.37
N ALA A 455 5.96 22.36 -14.04
CA ALA A 455 7.18 22.70 -14.78
C ALA A 455 7.10 22.24 -16.25
N ILE A 456 6.55 21.05 -16.50
CA ILE A 456 6.30 20.58 -17.87
C ILE A 456 5.33 21.53 -18.58
N LEU A 457 4.21 21.91 -17.96
CA LEU A 457 3.25 22.84 -18.57
C LEU A 457 3.89 24.20 -18.86
N ALA A 458 4.66 24.76 -17.92
CA ALA A 458 5.34 26.04 -18.12
C ALA A 458 6.34 25.99 -19.28
N ILE A 459 7.05 24.87 -19.46
CA ILE A 459 7.99 24.66 -20.57
C ILE A 459 7.26 24.52 -21.90
N GLU A 460 6.21 23.72 -21.96
CA GLU A 460 5.45 23.46 -23.20
C GLU A 460 4.61 24.67 -23.66
N LEU A 461 4.16 25.50 -22.71
CA LEU A 461 3.42 26.74 -22.97
C LEU A 461 4.36 27.96 -23.14
N GLU A 462 5.66 27.80 -22.89
CA GLU A 462 6.67 28.85 -22.89
C GLU A 462 6.32 30.04 -21.96
N ASP A 463 5.68 29.74 -20.81
CA ASP A 463 5.29 30.73 -19.81
C ASP A 463 6.50 31.09 -18.93
N LEU A 464 7.14 32.26 -19.25
CA LEU A 464 8.34 32.73 -18.55
C LEU A 464 8.02 33.13 -17.08
N GLY A 465 6.80 33.60 -16.81
CA GLY A 465 6.40 34.01 -15.46
C GLY A 465 6.25 32.82 -14.51
N ALA A 466 5.53 31.79 -14.94
CA ALA A 466 5.41 30.53 -14.22
C ALA A 466 6.76 29.79 -14.12
N ALA A 467 7.55 29.80 -15.21
CA ALA A 467 8.87 29.17 -15.24
C ALA A 467 9.84 29.77 -14.20
N ALA A 468 9.83 31.08 -14.03
CA ALA A 468 10.69 31.77 -13.05
C ALA A 468 10.30 31.40 -11.59
N GLN A 469 8.99 31.35 -11.30
CA GLN A 469 8.49 30.95 -10.00
C GLN A 469 8.82 29.47 -9.69
N LEU A 470 8.54 28.58 -10.65
CA LEU A 470 8.78 27.15 -10.49
C LEU A 470 10.27 26.84 -10.33
N LEU A 471 11.15 27.48 -11.11
CA LEU A 471 12.59 27.29 -10.94
C LEU A 471 13.03 27.64 -9.51
N ALA A 472 12.60 28.79 -8.98
CA ALA A 472 12.93 29.18 -7.61
C ALA A 472 12.40 28.20 -6.55
N ILE A 473 11.24 27.58 -6.80
CA ILE A 473 10.62 26.59 -5.89
C ILE A 473 11.38 25.26 -5.91
N ILE A 474 11.72 24.74 -7.13
CA ILE A 474 12.30 23.39 -7.24
C ILE A 474 13.83 23.35 -7.17
N GLU A 475 14.52 24.46 -7.42
CA GLU A 475 15.98 24.53 -7.42
C GLU A 475 16.66 23.99 -6.15
N PRO A 476 16.11 24.20 -4.93
CA PRO A 476 16.66 23.61 -3.69
C PRO A 476 16.65 22.07 -3.67
N TYR A 477 15.87 21.42 -4.53
CA TYR A 477 15.64 19.97 -4.57
C TYR A 477 16.31 19.27 -5.76
N THR A 478 17.22 19.94 -6.46
CA THR A 478 17.87 19.40 -7.67
C THR A 478 18.74 18.15 -7.42
N GLY A 479 19.07 17.84 -6.17
CA GLY A 479 19.69 16.57 -5.77
C GLY A 479 18.69 15.43 -5.57
N GLU A 480 17.37 15.65 -5.73
CA GLU A 480 16.32 14.68 -5.48
C GLU A 480 15.72 14.14 -6.78
N VAL A 481 14.97 13.06 -6.62
CA VAL A 481 14.21 12.40 -7.68
C VAL A 481 12.73 12.44 -7.33
N ALA A 482 11.90 12.81 -8.29
CA ALA A 482 10.44 12.76 -8.16
C ALA A 482 9.88 11.51 -8.83
N THR A 483 9.91 10.40 -8.11
CA THR A 483 9.33 9.12 -8.57
C THR A 483 9.47 8.88 -10.08
N ASN A 484 8.38 8.64 -10.80
CA ASN A 484 8.36 8.34 -12.24
C ASN A 484 8.78 9.51 -13.15
N LEU A 485 8.83 10.74 -12.65
CA LEU A 485 9.25 11.91 -13.42
C LEU A 485 10.79 12.08 -13.47
N GLY A 486 11.51 11.32 -12.63
CA GLY A 486 12.96 11.30 -12.64
C GLY A 486 13.64 12.48 -11.93
N PRO A 487 14.89 12.82 -12.27
CA PRO A 487 15.67 13.82 -11.57
C PRO A 487 15.05 15.23 -11.63
N VAL A 488 14.85 15.87 -10.48
CA VAL A 488 14.34 17.26 -10.37
C VAL A 488 15.24 18.23 -11.14
N ALA A 489 16.55 18.00 -11.13
CA ALA A 489 17.53 18.78 -11.87
C ALA A 489 17.23 18.86 -13.38
N ALA A 490 16.63 17.83 -13.98
CA ALA A 490 16.29 17.85 -15.41
C ALA A 490 15.28 18.97 -15.74
N TYR A 491 14.29 19.15 -14.86
CA TYR A 491 13.26 20.18 -15.01
C TYR A 491 13.78 21.57 -14.66
N ALA A 492 14.59 21.69 -13.60
CA ALA A 492 15.27 22.94 -13.26
C ALA A 492 16.15 23.41 -14.43
N GLY A 493 16.89 22.52 -15.08
CA GLY A 493 17.70 22.84 -16.25
C GLY A 493 16.87 23.27 -17.47
N ARG A 494 15.74 22.62 -17.73
CA ARG A 494 14.81 23.00 -18.81
C ARG A 494 14.16 24.37 -18.56
N LEU A 495 13.73 24.65 -17.33
CA LEU A 495 13.19 25.95 -16.93
C LEU A 495 14.25 27.05 -17.03
N ALA A 496 15.48 26.79 -16.55
CA ALA A 496 16.59 27.73 -16.66
C ALA A 496 16.93 28.04 -18.13
N SER A 497 16.91 27.03 -19.00
CA SER A 497 17.10 27.19 -20.44
C SER A 497 16.00 28.06 -21.09
N LEU A 498 14.74 27.86 -20.69
CA LEU A 498 13.60 28.66 -21.15
C LEU A 498 13.78 30.14 -20.76
N LEU A 499 14.31 30.38 -19.55
CA LEU A 499 14.58 31.73 -19.02
C LEU A 499 15.89 32.37 -19.55
N GLY A 500 16.60 31.73 -20.49
CA GLY A 500 17.87 32.21 -21.01
C GLY A 500 19.06 32.10 -20.05
N ARG A 501 18.91 31.37 -18.92
CA ARG A 501 19.98 31.17 -17.92
C ARG A 501 20.85 29.96 -18.31
N HIS A 502 21.61 30.09 -19.37
CA HIS A 502 22.25 28.96 -20.06
C HIS A 502 23.27 28.20 -19.21
N ASP A 503 24.09 28.90 -18.41
CA ASP A 503 25.08 28.24 -17.54
C ASP A 503 24.42 27.44 -16.44
N VAL A 504 23.35 27.98 -15.85
CA VAL A 504 22.52 27.27 -14.84
C VAL A 504 21.83 26.06 -15.44
N ALA A 505 21.34 26.21 -16.69
CA ALA A 505 20.72 25.11 -17.42
C ALA A 505 21.69 23.94 -17.64
N ASP A 506 22.92 24.25 -18.12
CA ASP A 506 23.93 23.20 -18.35
C ASP A 506 24.36 22.51 -17.06
N GLN A 507 24.52 23.27 -15.96
CA GLN A 507 24.86 22.73 -14.66
C GLN A 507 23.79 21.74 -14.17
N HIS A 508 22.51 22.12 -14.20
CA HIS A 508 21.42 21.26 -13.75
C HIS A 508 21.22 20.04 -14.65
N LEU A 509 21.32 20.20 -15.98
CA LEU A 509 21.19 19.06 -16.90
C LEU A 509 22.35 18.07 -16.78
N ASN A 510 23.56 18.53 -16.45
CA ASN A 510 24.68 17.65 -16.11
C ASN A 510 24.39 16.85 -14.84
N ALA A 511 23.98 17.50 -13.76
CA ALA A 511 23.63 16.83 -12.50
C ALA A 511 22.51 15.80 -12.71
N ALA A 512 21.51 16.14 -13.52
CA ALA A 512 20.43 15.21 -13.85
C ALA A 512 20.94 13.97 -14.61
N LEU A 513 21.90 14.17 -15.54
CA LEU A 513 22.48 13.07 -16.32
C LEU A 513 23.33 12.14 -15.44
N GLU A 514 24.04 12.67 -14.46
CA GLU A 514 24.78 11.89 -13.47
C GLU A 514 23.83 11.02 -12.64
N ILE A 515 22.72 11.59 -12.15
CA ILE A 515 21.70 10.82 -11.40
C ILE A 515 21.11 9.72 -12.28
N ALA A 516 20.64 10.05 -13.49
CA ALA A 516 20.04 9.07 -14.39
C ALA A 516 21.03 7.96 -14.80
N GLY A 517 22.31 8.31 -14.96
CA GLY A 517 23.37 7.35 -15.25
C GLY A 517 23.66 6.40 -14.09
N ALA A 518 23.63 6.90 -12.85
CA ALA A 518 23.88 6.08 -11.66
C ALA A 518 22.79 5.02 -11.40
N PHE A 519 21.59 5.24 -11.92
CA PHE A 519 20.46 4.30 -11.85
C PHE A 519 20.24 3.48 -13.13
N ASP A 520 21.03 3.67 -14.17
CA ASP A 520 20.81 3.08 -15.51
C ASP A 520 19.41 3.40 -16.07
N TRP A 521 18.91 4.62 -15.86
CA TRP A 521 17.61 5.08 -16.36
C TRP A 521 17.70 5.61 -17.78
N ASP A 522 17.73 4.72 -18.73
CA ASP A 522 17.97 5.02 -20.15
C ASP A 522 16.94 5.97 -20.76
N TYR A 523 15.66 5.87 -20.37
CA TYR A 523 14.66 6.84 -20.77
C TYR A 523 15.06 8.28 -20.38
N HIS A 524 15.39 8.49 -19.11
CA HIS A 524 15.77 9.81 -18.60
C HIS A 524 17.11 10.28 -19.18
N ARG A 525 18.06 9.37 -19.38
CA ARG A 525 19.34 9.70 -20.03
C ARG A 525 19.11 10.27 -21.44
N ALA A 526 18.27 9.62 -22.25
CA ALA A 526 17.92 10.10 -23.58
C ALA A 526 17.21 11.47 -23.52
N ALA A 527 16.19 11.60 -22.65
CA ALA A 527 15.42 12.84 -22.48
C ALA A 527 16.31 14.02 -22.05
N ILE A 528 17.22 13.79 -21.11
CA ILE A 528 18.15 14.83 -20.62
C ILE A 528 19.16 15.23 -21.69
N LEU A 529 19.71 14.29 -22.46
CA LEU A 529 20.62 14.57 -23.56
C LEU A 529 19.94 15.41 -24.65
N ILE A 530 18.69 15.11 -24.99
CA ILE A 530 17.88 15.91 -25.92
C ILE A 530 17.65 17.32 -25.38
N ALA A 531 17.24 17.43 -24.11
CA ALA A 531 17.03 18.73 -23.45
C ALA A 531 18.31 19.55 -23.39
N ARG A 532 19.46 18.93 -23.16
CA ARG A 532 20.77 19.58 -23.14
C ARG A 532 21.16 20.10 -24.51
N ALA A 533 20.96 19.32 -25.56
CA ALA A 533 21.21 19.76 -26.94
C ALA A 533 20.28 20.91 -27.35
N ALA A 534 19.00 20.84 -26.94
CA ALA A 534 18.03 21.92 -27.15
C ALA A 534 18.43 23.22 -26.44
N ALA A 535 18.84 23.12 -25.16
CA ALA A 535 19.34 24.25 -24.39
C ALA A 535 20.59 24.91 -25.07
N ARG A 536 21.52 24.07 -25.51
CA ARG A 536 22.72 24.51 -26.21
C ARG A 536 22.41 25.21 -27.55
N ARG A 537 21.49 24.61 -28.35
CA ARG A 537 20.97 25.22 -29.58
C ARG A 537 20.32 26.58 -29.31
N ARG A 538 19.51 26.68 -28.23
CA ARG A 538 18.88 27.95 -27.84
C ARG A 538 19.92 29.03 -27.47
N SER A 539 20.99 28.65 -26.78
CA SER A 539 22.08 29.56 -26.39
C SER A 539 22.91 30.04 -27.57
N LEU A 540 23.24 29.16 -28.53
CA LEU A 540 24.16 29.43 -29.61
C LEU A 540 23.50 29.79 -30.95
N GLY A 541 22.18 29.63 -31.07
CA GLY A 541 21.42 29.73 -32.32
C GLY A 541 21.68 28.57 -33.32
N ARG A 542 22.53 27.60 -32.95
CA ARG A 542 22.90 26.44 -33.79
C ARG A 542 23.34 25.26 -32.96
N LEU A 543 23.35 24.06 -33.54
CA LEU A 543 23.99 22.88 -32.95
C LEU A 543 25.51 22.94 -33.18
N ASP A 544 26.28 22.89 -32.10
CA ASP A 544 27.72 22.67 -32.11
C ASP A 544 28.07 21.18 -31.99
N ASP A 545 29.35 20.81 -32.00
CA ASP A 545 29.79 19.42 -31.98
C ASP A 545 29.39 18.68 -30.70
N PRO A 546 29.51 19.28 -29.50
CA PRO A 546 28.97 18.64 -28.29
C PRO A 546 27.48 18.35 -28.38
N ALA A 547 26.66 19.28 -28.84
CA ALA A 547 25.21 19.07 -28.95
C ALA A 547 24.87 17.97 -29.96
N ARG A 548 25.62 17.89 -31.09
CA ARG A 548 25.48 16.78 -32.05
C ARG A 548 25.84 15.43 -31.44
N ALA A 549 26.90 15.37 -30.64
CA ALA A 549 27.31 14.13 -29.94
C ALA A 549 26.26 13.67 -28.93
N TRP A 550 25.67 14.59 -28.15
CA TRP A 550 24.58 14.27 -27.22
C TRP A 550 23.34 13.72 -27.94
N LEU A 551 22.96 14.33 -29.07
CA LEU A 551 21.84 13.82 -29.88
C LEU A 551 22.16 12.46 -30.51
N ALA A 552 23.40 12.19 -30.93
CA ALA A 552 23.79 10.88 -31.45
C ALA A 552 23.72 9.80 -30.35
N THR A 553 24.14 10.10 -29.12
CA THR A 553 24.02 9.20 -27.98
C THR A 553 22.57 8.95 -27.65
N ALA A 554 21.73 9.99 -27.57
CA ALA A 554 20.30 9.88 -27.32
C ALA A 554 19.59 9.05 -28.39
N GLU A 555 19.93 9.24 -29.67
CA GLU A 555 19.41 8.48 -30.80
C GLU A 555 19.72 6.98 -30.68
N GLY A 556 20.95 6.63 -30.27
CA GLY A 556 21.32 5.25 -30.02
C GLY A 556 20.47 4.61 -28.92
N ILE A 557 20.26 5.32 -27.80
CA ILE A 557 19.38 4.86 -26.73
C ILE A 557 17.94 4.71 -27.23
N CYS A 558 17.41 5.73 -27.92
CA CYS A 558 16.04 5.72 -28.42
C CYS A 558 15.79 4.60 -29.45
N ALA A 559 16.78 4.30 -30.29
CA ALA A 559 16.69 3.20 -31.25
C ALA A 559 16.70 1.82 -30.55
N ALA A 560 17.56 1.66 -29.53
CA ALA A 560 17.63 0.41 -28.75
C ALA A 560 16.34 0.09 -28.01
N HIS A 561 15.62 1.11 -27.53
CA HIS A 561 14.39 0.96 -26.72
C HIS A 561 13.10 1.29 -27.48
N GLY A 562 13.15 1.57 -28.79
CA GLY A 562 11.96 1.83 -29.60
C GLY A 562 11.18 3.07 -29.17
N LEU A 563 11.85 4.25 -29.08
CA LEU A 563 11.27 5.52 -28.62
C LEU A 563 11.00 6.48 -29.80
N PRO A 564 9.97 6.25 -30.64
CA PRO A 564 9.75 7.02 -31.88
C PRO A 564 9.47 8.51 -31.60
N GLY A 565 8.79 8.85 -30.51
CA GLY A 565 8.52 10.23 -30.13
C GLY A 565 9.80 11.03 -29.86
N MET A 566 10.76 10.45 -29.16
CA MET A 566 12.06 11.09 -28.91
C MET A 566 12.91 11.15 -30.18
N LEU A 567 12.85 10.14 -31.05
CA LEU A 567 13.52 10.20 -32.35
C LEU A 567 12.99 11.35 -33.23
N ALA A 568 11.68 11.60 -33.21
CA ALA A 568 11.08 12.76 -33.88
C ALA A 568 11.56 14.09 -33.29
N MET A 569 11.68 14.19 -31.95
CA MET A 569 12.26 15.38 -31.30
C MET A 569 13.71 15.62 -31.72
N ILE A 570 14.53 14.57 -31.80
CA ILE A 570 15.93 14.66 -32.28
C ILE A 570 15.95 15.17 -33.72
N GLY A 571 15.09 14.65 -34.62
CA GLY A 571 14.94 15.10 -35.99
C GLY A 571 14.59 16.58 -36.07
N GLY A 572 13.64 17.06 -35.28
CA GLY A 572 13.25 18.47 -35.21
C GLY A 572 14.36 19.41 -34.69
N LEU A 573 15.23 18.91 -33.81
CA LEU A 573 16.38 19.66 -33.33
C LEU A 573 17.49 19.75 -34.39
N ARG A 574 17.63 18.78 -35.29
CA ARG A 574 18.63 18.79 -36.37
C ARG A 574 18.19 19.61 -37.58
N ALA A 575 16.89 19.73 -37.82
CA ALA A 575 16.29 20.61 -38.81
C ALA A 575 16.41 22.09 -38.40
#